data_3ed2ef41061efa557abe23012dfc650d
#
_entry.id   3ed2ef41061efa557abe23012dfc650d
#
_cell.length_a   1.000
_cell.length_b   1.000
_cell.length_c   1.000
_cell.angle_alpha   90.00
_cell.angle_beta   90.00
_cell.angle_gamma   90.00
#
_symmetry.space_group_name_H-M   'P 1'
#
loop_
_entity.id
_entity.type
_entity.pdbx_description
1 polymer ?
#
loop_
_entity_poly.entity_id
_entity_poly.type
_entity_poly.pdbx_seq_one_letter_code
_entity_poly.pdbx_strand_id
1 'polypeptide(L)'
;DTTDAWRLRNHKERLLINFGGILTELHLALIATFIWAVLPDGGFKSAAFFLATTSWISSLTINVSPFMRFDGYYVFSDWLRAENLQPRSFALARWKIRESLFGLNHPPPEEINPSRRWTFIVYAWATWVYRFFLFLGIALLVYHFAFKILGIILFVIEIHWFILLPIIREIKNWYKLKTEIRFNKQTKRTLIIILSLLMILFLPWKSSLKIPAVYVSEKYSKVFAPYPSKIKNILVNKDDVVEKGQELIELYSPDLDREIFSIRRKIQLTKTKINRLSKSAGNMDQFLTLQQSLIALQSE
;
A
#
# COMPACT_ATOMS: atom_id res chain seq x y z
N ASP A 1 44.43 -10.16 -3.52
CA ASP A 1 43.94 -8.88 -4.07
C ASP A 1 43.73 -9.03 -5.56
N THR A 2 42.50 -8.92 -6.01
CA THR A 2 42.11 -9.05 -7.43
C THR A 2 42.75 -7.99 -8.31
N THR A 3 43.30 -6.91 -7.74
CA THR A 3 43.95 -5.83 -8.45
C THR A 3 45.25 -6.29 -9.12
N ASP A 4 45.96 -7.25 -8.55
CA ASP A 4 47.20 -7.79 -9.17
C ASP A 4 46.91 -8.83 -10.26
N ALA A 5 45.71 -9.37 -10.33
CA ALA A 5 45.30 -10.30 -11.39
C ALA A 5 45.38 -9.66 -12.79
N TRP A 6 45.28 -8.33 -12.89
CA TRP A 6 45.42 -7.61 -14.16
C TRP A 6 46.80 -7.65 -14.76
N ARG A 7 47.83 -8.00 -13.98
CA ARG A 7 49.19 -8.18 -14.45
C ARG A 7 49.41 -9.50 -15.19
N LEU A 8 48.50 -10.46 -15.00
CA LEU A 8 48.59 -11.75 -15.64
C LEU A 8 48.17 -11.67 -17.11
N ARG A 9 49.02 -12.15 -18.00
CA ARG A 9 48.74 -12.21 -19.45
C ARG A 9 47.73 -13.32 -19.79
N ASN A 10 47.66 -14.35 -18.95
CA ASN A 10 46.82 -15.51 -19.22
C ASN A 10 45.39 -15.26 -18.72
N HIS A 11 44.45 -15.20 -19.64
CA HIS A 11 43.05 -14.97 -19.39
C HIS A 11 42.41 -16.05 -18.46
N LYS A 12 42.82 -17.31 -18.58
CA LYS A 12 42.30 -18.40 -17.76
C LYS A 12 42.72 -18.27 -16.31
N GLU A 13 43.94 -17.84 -16.05
CA GLU A 13 44.45 -17.60 -14.69
C GLU A 13 43.71 -16.41 -14.02
N ARG A 14 43.48 -15.36 -14.76
CA ARG A 14 42.65 -14.22 -14.28
C ARG A 14 41.24 -14.64 -13.92
N LEU A 15 40.59 -15.41 -14.79
CA LEU A 15 39.28 -15.98 -14.53
C LEU A 15 39.26 -16.83 -13.24
N LEU A 16 40.27 -17.67 -13.06
CA LEU A 16 40.36 -18.54 -11.90
C LEU A 16 40.48 -17.73 -10.57
N ILE A 17 41.31 -16.66 -10.60
CA ILE A 17 41.50 -15.78 -9.43
C ILE A 17 40.19 -15.05 -9.10
N ASN A 18 39.54 -14.47 -10.11
CA ASN A 18 38.26 -13.75 -9.91
C ASN A 18 37.11 -14.67 -9.45
N PHE A 19 37.14 -15.93 -9.90
CA PHE A 19 36.16 -16.94 -9.48
C PHE A 19 36.48 -17.49 -8.07
N GLY A 20 37.72 -17.39 -7.61
CA GLY A 20 38.17 -17.85 -6.31
C GLY A 20 37.43 -17.16 -5.15
N GLY A 21 37.15 -15.85 -5.26
CA GLY A 21 36.36 -15.12 -4.27
C GLY A 21 34.96 -15.69 -4.11
N ILE A 22 34.25 -15.88 -5.21
CA ILE A 22 32.91 -16.49 -5.24
C ILE A 22 32.93 -17.91 -4.65
N LEU A 23 33.91 -18.73 -5.04
CA LEU A 23 34.09 -20.09 -4.51
C LEU A 23 34.33 -20.10 -3.00
N THR A 24 35.15 -19.20 -2.51
CA THR A 24 35.44 -19.12 -1.05
C THR A 24 34.17 -18.78 -0.27
N GLU A 25 33.38 -17.83 -0.72
CA GLU A 25 32.10 -17.49 -0.08
C GLU A 25 31.07 -18.62 -0.13
N LEU A 26 30.99 -19.33 -1.26
CA LEU A 26 30.13 -20.49 -1.39
C LEU A 26 30.55 -21.63 -0.47
N HIS A 27 31.86 -21.87 -0.32
CA HIS A 27 32.35 -22.85 0.64
C HIS A 27 32.01 -22.46 2.09
N LEU A 28 32.15 -21.16 2.42
CA LEU A 28 31.80 -20.66 3.76
C LEU A 28 30.28 -20.84 4.00
N ALA A 29 29.44 -20.51 2.99
CA ALA A 29 28.00 -20.70 3.09
C ALA A 29 27.61 -22.18 3.29
N LEU A 30 28.26 -23.12 2.57
CA LEU A 30 28.04 -24.55 2.68
C LEU A 30 28.45 -25.06 4.06
N ILE A 31 29.63 -24.68 4.53
CA ILE A 31 30.12 -25.07 5.86
C ILE A 31 29.19 -24.54 6.96
N ALA A 32 28.82 -23.29 6.90
CA ALA A 32 27.90 -22.67 7.85
C ALA A 32 26.53 -23.36 7.85
N THR A 33 26.00 -23.71 6.65
CA THR A 33 24.75 -24.46 6.52
C THR A 33 24.86 -25.87 7.15
N PHE A 34 25.96 -26.55 6.91
CA PHE A 34 26.22 -27.87 7.51
C PHE A 34 26.30 -27.79 9.04
N ILE A 35 27.02 -26.79 9.56
CA ILE A 35 27.13 -26.55 11.01
C ILE A 35 25.75 -26.26 11.60
N TRP A 36 24.96 -25.41 10.95
CA TRP A 36 23.57 -25.12 11.38
C TRP A 36 22.71 -26.37 11.44
N ALA A 37 22.83 -27.26 10.44
CA ALA A 37 22.02 -28.48 10.37
C ALA A 37 22.32 -29.48 11.48
N VAL A 38 23.61 -29.55 11.98
CA VAL A 38 24.07 -30.52 12.93
C VAL A 38 24.02 -30.04 14.38
N LEU A 39 24.09 -28.71 14.62
CA LEU A 39 24.09 -28.14 15.95
C LEU A 39 22.74 -28.27 16.67
N PRO A 40 22.70 -28.54 17.97
CA PRO A 40 21.51 -28.47 18.80
C PRO A 40 21.03 -27.02 18.91
N ASP A 41 19.73 -26.85 19.24
CA ASP A 41 19.13 -25.52 19.38
C ASP A 41 19.85 -24.68 20.45
N GLY A 42 20.27 -23.47 20.08
CA GLY A 42 21.01 -22.55 20.93
C GLY A 42 21.68 -21.42 20.18
N GLY A 43 22.42 -20.57 20.88
CA GLY A 43 23.09 -19.40 20.32
C GLY A 43 24.03 -19.70 19.15
N PHE A 44 24.80 -20.81 19.23
CA PHE A 44 25.71 -21.23 18.16
C PHE A 44 24.95 -21.64 16.88
N LYS A 45 23.82 -22.34 17.00
CA LYS A 45 22.97 -22.68 15.87
C LYS A 45 22.39 -21.41 15.18
N SER A 46 21.96 -20.46 15.99
CA SER A 46 21.46 -19.17 15.49
C SER A 46 22.55 -18.37 14.77
N ALA A 47 23.76 -18.35 15.31
CA ALA A 47 24.93 -17.73 14.69
C ALA A 47 25.29 -18.40 13.35
N ALA A 48 25.33 -19.75 13.33
CA ALA A 48 25.57 -20.51 12.09
C ALA A 48 24.49 -20.26 11.04
N PHE A 49 23.22 -20.19 11.43
CA PHE A 49 22.11 -19.84 10.55
C PHE A 49 22.27 -18.45 9.95
N PHE A 50 22.60 -17.46 10.79
CA PHE A 50 22.82 -16.09 10.34
C PHE A 50 24.00 -16.02 9.35
N LEU A 51 25.11 -16.67 9.67
CA LEU A 51 26.27 -16.72 8.79
C LEU A 51 25.94 -17.41 7.46
N ALA A 52 25.28 -18.56 7.50
CA ALA A 52 24.86 -19.28 6.29
C ALA A 52 23.94 -18.41 5.41
N THR A 53 22.89 -17.86 6.00
CA THR A 53 21.90 -17.06 5.28
C THR A 53 22.53 -15.80 4.67
N THR A 54 23.35 -15.09 5.45
CA THR A 54 24.03 -13.89 4.96
C THR A 54 25.01 -14.22 3.84
N SER A 55 25.81 -15.29 3.97
CA SER A 55 26.75 -15.71 2.95
C SER A 55 26.03 -16.14 1.66
N TRP A 56 24.95 -16.91 1.73
CA TRP A 56 24.16 -17.28 0.55
C TRP A 56 23.57 -16.07 -0.15
N ILE A 57 22.93 -15.16 0.59
CA ILE A 57 22.32 -13.96 0.03
C ILE A 57 23.38 -13.05 -0.60
N SER A 58 24.46 -12.76 0.15
CA SER A 58 25.55 -11.89 -0.33
C SER A 58 26.19 -12.47 -1.58
N SER A 59 26.59 -13.73 -1.55
CA SER A 59 27.27 -14.38 -2.66
C SER A 59 26.40 -14.45 -3.91
N LEU A 60 25.18 -14.98 -3.82
CA LEU A 60 24.32 -15.19 -4.98
C LEU A 60 23.73 -13.90 -5.53
N THR A 61 23.33 -12.97 -4.64
CA THR A 61 22.61 -11.75 -5.09
C THR A 61 23.57 -10.64 -5.48
N ILE A 62 24.67 -10.48 -4.75
CA ILE A 62 25.57 -9.34 -4.93
C ILE A 62 26.82 -9.75 -5.67
N ASN A 63 27.57 -10.74 -5.15
CA ASN A 63 28.91 -11.04 -5.65
C ASN A 63 28.92 -11.80 -6.99
N VAL A 64 27.96 -12.68 -7.23
CA VAL A 64 27.83 -13.38 -8.53
C VAL A 64 27.23 -12.46 -9.61
N SER A 65 26.57 -11.37 -9.21
CA SER A 65 25.93 -10.46 -10.18
C SER A 65 26.93 -9.77 -11.10
N PRO A 66 26.79 -9.86 -12.44
CA PRO A 66 27.67 -9.18 -13.37
C PRO A 66 27.39 -7.68 -13.51
N PHE A 67 26.33 -7.17 -12.86
CA PHE A 67 25.85 -5.80 -13.04
C PHE A 67 26.43 -4.81 -12.00
N MET A 68 27.01 -5.31 -10.92
CA MET A 68 27.76 -4.53 -9.94
C MET A 68 29.24 -4.88 -10.04
N ARG A 69 30.13 -3.96 -9.65
CA ARG A 69 31.57 -4.17 -9.73
C ARG A 69 32.10 -5.02 -8.57
N PHE A 70 31.55 -6.24 -8.46
CA PHE A 70 31.99 -7.31 -7.57
C PHE A 70 32.62 -8.43 -8.39
N ASP A 71 32.92 -9.55 -7.77
CA ASP A 71 33.63 -10.66 -8.41
C ASP A 71 32.95 -11.14 -9.70
N GLY A 72 31.61 -11.27 -9.68
CA GLY A 72 30.83 -11.65 -10.86
C GLY A 72 30.99 -10.72 -12.06
N TYR A 73 31.17 -9.41 -11.83
CA TYR A 73 31.47 -8.46 -12.89
C TYR A 73 32.83 -8.74 -13.51
N TYR A 74 33.85 -8.99 -12.72
CA TYR A 74 35.19 -9.25 -13.23
C TYR A 74 35.27 -10.58 -13.98
N VAL A 75 34.61 -11.62 -13.44
CA VAL A 75 34.43 -12.91 -14.14
C VAL A 75 33.75 -12.71 -15.50
N PHE A 76 32.64 -11.97 -15.53
CA PHE A 76 31.90 -11.71 -16.76
C PHE A 76 32.70 -10.84 -17.77
N SER A 77 33.39 -9.82 -17.27
CA SER A 77 34.25 -8.94 -18.04
C SER A 77 35.41 -9.74 -18.71
N ASP A 78 36.02 -10.64 -17.95
CA ASP A 78 37.08 -11.50 -18.46
C ASP A 78 36.54 -12.56 -19.43
N TRP A 79 35.39 -13.15 -19.15
CA TRP A 79 34.74 -14.09 -20.05
C TRP A 79 34.44 -13.45 -21.43
N LEU A 80 33.95 -12.20 -21.41
CA LEU A 80 33.74 -11.42 -22.63
C LEU A 80 35.03 -10.87 -23.23
N ARG A 81 36.20 -11.04 -22.58
CA ARG A 81 37.48 -10.42 -22.95
C ARG A 81 37.35 -8.91 -23.18
N ALA A 82 36.67 -8.24 -22.27
CA ALA A 82 36.32 -6.83 -22.39
C ALA A 82 36.76 -6.07 -21.15
N GLU A 83 37.96 -5.53 -21.21
CA GLU A 83 38.47 -4.64 -20.15
C GLU A 83 37.57 -3.42 -20.00
N ASN A 84 37.36 -2.96 -18.78
CA ASN A 84 36.49 -1.82 -18.48
C ASN A 84 35.09 -1.94 -19.11
N LEU A 85 34.49 -3.14 -19.07
CA LEU A 85 33.21 -3.46 -19.70
C LEU A 85 32.14 -2.43 -19.41
N GLN A 86 31.94 -2.05 -18.13
CA GLN A 86 30.84 -1.19 -17.72
C GLN A 86 30.94 0.26 -18.26
N PRO A 87 32.06 1.00 -18.11
CA PRO A 87 32.20 2.34 -18.71
C PRO A 87 32.03 2.35 -20.22
N ARG A 88 32.59 1.36 -20.91
CA ARG A 88 32.52 1.21 -22.38
C ARG A 88 31.09 0.95 -22.83
N SER A 89 30.41 0.00 -22.15
CA SER A 89 29.00 -0.31 -22.42
C SER A 89 28.09 0.88 -22.20
N PHE A 90 28.31 1.64 -21.14
CA PHE A 90 27.54 2.86 -20.87
C PHE A 90 27.80 3.97 -21.90
N ALA A 91 29.02 4.12 -22.38
CA ALA A 91 29.32 5.07 -23.44
C ALA A 91 28.59 4.69 -24.74
N LEU A 92 28.64 3.42 -25.13
CA LEU A 92 27.96 2.87 -26.31
C LEU A 92 26.44 2.98 -26.20
N ALA A 93 25.87 2.69 -25.03
CA ALA A 93 24.42 2.80 -24.79
C ALA A 93 23.96 4.26 -24.92
N ARG A 94 24.66 5.21 -24.29
CA ARG A 94 24.36 6.65 -24.45
C ARG A 94 24.47 7.14 -25.88
N TRP A 95 25.53 6.73 -26.58
CA TRP A 95 25.68 7.01 -28.00
C TRP A 95 24.50 6.47 -28.80
N LYS A 96 24.09 5.22 -28.58
CA LYS A 96 22.94 4.60 -29.27
C LYS A 96 21.64 5.32 -29.00
N ILE A 97 21.40 5.78 -27.75
CA ILE A 97 20.25 6.58 -27.40
C ILE A 97 20.22 7.89 -28.19
N ARG A 98 21.33 8.64 -28.21
CA ARG A 98 21.44 9.90 -28.97
C ARG A 98 21.22 9.69 -30.47
N GLU A 99 21.82 8.64 -31.03
CA GLU A 99 21.67 8.31 -32.44
C GLU A 99 20.21 7.93 -32.76
N SER A 100 19.57 7.15 -31.88
CA SER A 100 18.17 6.78 -32.06
C SER A 100 17.18 7.94 -31.92
N LEU A 101 17.50 8.91 -31.06
CA LEU A 101 16.63 10.08 -30.79
C LEU A 101 16.83 11.19 -31.84
N PHE A 102 18.07 11.49 -32.18
CA PHE A 102 18.42 12.67 -32.98
C PHE A 102 18.99 12.36 -34.35
N GLY A 103 19.52 11.14 -34.56
CA GLY A 103 20.16 10.75 -35.83
C GLY A 103 21.34 11.66 -36.22
N LEU A 104 22.25 11.84 -35.27
CA LEU A 104 23.41 12.73 -35.44
C LEU A 104 24.43 12.19 -36.43
N ASN A 105 24.35 10.91 -36.79
CA ASN A 105 25.32 10.17 -37.64
C ASN A 105 26.76 10.23 -37.08
N HIS A 106 26.89 10.32 -35.74
CA HIS A 106 28.20 10.29 -35.11
C HIS A 106 28.77 8.87 -35.11
N PRO A 107 30.06 8.70 -35.34
CA PRO A 107 30.71 7.41 -35.22
C PRO A 107 30.55 6.90 -33.78
N PRO A 108 30.50 5.59 -33.58
CA PRO A 108 30.44 5.02 -32.23
C PRO A 108 31.71 5.41 -31.46
N PRO A 109 31.65 5.59 -30.13
CA PRO A 109 32.83 5.97 -29.32
C PRO A 109 33.96 4.95 -29.37
N GLU A 110 33.68 3.76 -29.88
CA GLU A 110 34.65 2.69 -30.05
C GLU A 110 34.28 1.85 -31.27
N GLU A 111 35.26 1.57 -32.12
CA GLU A 111 35.09 0.70 -33.28
C GLU A 111 35.14 -0.77 -32.85
N ILE A 112 33.97 -1.34 -32.63
CA ILE A 112 33.78 -2.74 -32.25
C ILE A 112 32.88 -3.41 -33.27
N ASN A 113 33.10 -4.72 -33.47
CA ASN A 113 32.25 -5.57 -34.28
C ASN A 113 30.75 -5.38 -33.95
N PRO A 114 29.85 -5.23 -34.91
CA PRO A 114 28.43 -4.93 -34.67
C PRO A 114 27.74 -5.88 -33.64
N SER A 115 28.04 -7.17 -33.70
CA SER A 115 27.49 -8.15 -32.76
C SER A 115 27.94 -7.85 -31.32
N ARG A 116 29.22 -7.59 -31.12
CA ARG A 116 29.81 -7.29 -29.80
C ARG A 116 29.35 -5.94 -29.27
N ARG A 117 29.16 -4.95 -30.15
CA ARG A 117 28.57 -3.65 -29.80
C ARG A 117 27.19 -3.80 -29.23
N TRP A 118 26.37 -4.66 -29.83
CA TRP A 118 25.02 -4.93 -29.34
C TRP A 118 25.01 -5.60 -27.96
N THR A 119 25.92 -6.55 -27.72
CA THR A 119 26.11 -7.17 -26.40
C THR A 119 26.43 -6.11 -25.33
N PHE A 120 27.30 -5.15 -25.61
CA PHE A 120 27.63 -4.08 -24.66
C PHE A 120 26.44 -3.16 -24.38
N ILE A 121 25.67 -2.80 -25.40
CA ILE A 121 24.49 -1.97 -25.26
C ILE A 121 23.44 -2.69 -24.39
N VAL A 122 23.16 -3.96 -24.69
CA VAL A 122 22.22 -4.77 -23.90
C VAL A 122 22.67 -4.92 -22.45
N TYR A 123 23.96 -5.18 -22.23
CA TYR A 123 24.56 -5.24 -20.90
C TYR A 123 24.36 -3.92 -20.12
N ALA A 124 24.57 -2.77 -20.77
CA ALA A 124 24.35 -1.48 -20.13
C ALA A 124 22.89 -1.28 -19.69
N TRP A 125 21.93 -1.62 -20.55
CA TRP A 125 20.50 -1.53 -20.25
C TRP A 125 20.11 -2.48 -19.12
N ALA A 126 20.57 -3.72 -19.18
CA ALA A 126 20.36 -4.71 -18.12
C ALA A 126 20.93 -4.22 -16.77
N THR A 127 22.12 -3.61 -16.80
CA THR A 127 22.76 -3.03 -15.62
C THR A 127 21.92 -1.89 -15.01
N TRP A 128 21.39 -0.98 -15.83
CA TRP A 128 20.55 0.12 -15.35
C TRP A 128 19.26 -0.39 -14.72
N VAL A 129 18.58 -1.34 -15.37
CA VAL A 129 17.35 -1.96 -14.85
C VAL A 129 17.63 -2.72 -13.55
N TYR A 130 18.67 -3.56 -13.53
CA TYR A 130 19.08 -4.32 -12.34
C TYR A 130 19.36 -3.40 -11.14
N ARG A 131 20.15 -2.35 -11.35
CA ARG A 131 20.48 -1.39 -10.29
C ARG A 131 19.26 -0.67 -9.74
N PHE A 132 18.35 -0.27 -10.62
CA PHE A 132 17.11 0.37 -10.19
C PHE A 132 16.32 -0.54 -9.22
N PHE A 133 16.10 -1.79 -9.61
CA PHE A 133 15.36 -2.73 -8.75
C PHE A 133 16.13 -3.14 -7.49
N LEU A 134 17.44 -3.29 -7.58
CA LEU A 134 18.28 -3.60 -6.42
C LEU A 134 18.19 -2.50 -5.35
N PHE A 135 18.42 -1.27 -5.73
CA PHE A 135 18.40 -0.15 -4.80
C PHE A 135 16.99 0.14 -4.28
N LEU A 136 16.00 0.09 -5.14
CA LEU A 136 14.59 0.16 -4.72
C LEU A 136 14.26 -0.93 -3.68
N GLY A 137 14.74 -2.15 -3.90
CA GLY A 137 14.57 -3.25 -2.95
C GLY A 137 15.24 -2.97 -1.60
N ILE A 138 16.46 -2.43 -1.61
CA ILE A 138 17.17 -2.03 -0.39
C ILE A 138 16.42 -0.92 0.35
N ALA A 139 15.97 0.12 -0.35
CA ALA A 139 15.21 1.22 0.24
C ALA A 139 13.90 0.75 0.87
N LEU A 140 13.17 -0.14 0.19
CA LEU A 140 11.94 -0.74 0.70
C LEU A 140 12.21 -1.64 1.91
N LEU A 141 13.29 -2.42 1.89
CA LEU A 141 13.69 -3.26 3.01
C LEU A 141 13.98 -2.40 4.25
N VAL A 142 14.78 -1.34 4.09
CA VAL A 142 15.09 -0.41 5.19
C VAL A 142 13.83 0.30 5.69
N TYR A 143 12.94 0.70 4.78
CA TYR A 143 11.66 1.33 5.15
C TYR A 143 10.78 0.43 6.02
N HIS A 144 10.72 -0.88 5.73
CA HIS A 144 9.85 -1.82 6.45
C HIS A 144 10.50 -2.42 7.70
N PHE A 145 11.81 -2.71 7.66
CA PHE A 145 12.50 -3.46 8.73
C PHE A 145 13.34 -2.61 9.68
N ALA A 146 13.76 -1.42 9.27
CA ALA A 146 14.55 -0.54 10.12
C ALA A 146 13.75 0.73 10.50
N PHE A 147 14.03 1.86 9.86
CA PHE A 147 13.39 3.14 10.16
C PHE A 147 12.75 3.71 8.90
N LYS A 148 11.46 4.01 8.95
CA LYS A 148 10.70 4.58 7.82
C LYS A 148 11.36 5.83 7.23
N ILE A 149 11.83 6.73 8.09
CA ILE A 149 12.50 7.98 7.68
C ILE A 149 13.79 7.67 6.93
N LEU A 150 14.60 6.72 7.42
CA LEU A 150 15.84 6.32 6.75
C LEU A 150 15.57 5.68 5.39
N GLY A 151 14.54 4.83 5.27
CA GLY A 151 14.13 4.25 3.99
C GLY A 151 13.71 5.30 2.96
N ILE A 152 12.97 6.34 3.40
CA ILE A 152 12.59 7.48 2.53
C ILE A 152 13.83 8.27 2.09
N ILE A 153 14.73 8.58 3.02
CA ILE A 153 15.99 9.31 2.71
C ILE A 153 16.82 8.52 1.69
N LEU A 154 17.01 7.22 1.91
CA LEU A 154 17.71 6.35 0.97
C LEU A 154 17.05 6.36 -0.40
N PHE A 155 15.75 6.19 -0.47
CA PHE A 155 14.99 6.23 -1.72
C PHE A 155 15.20 7.56 -2.48
N VAL A 156 15.12 8.70 -1.78
CA VAL A 156 15.36 10.02 -2.38
C VAL A 156 16.79 10.15 -2.90
N ILE A 157 17.80 9.70 -2.13
CA ILE A 157 19.20 9.69 -2.54
C ILE A 157 19.39 8.81 -3.77
N GLU A 158 18.78 7.64 -3.80
CA GLU A 158 18.88 6.71 -4.93
C GLU A 158 18.26 7.28 -6.21
N ILE A 159 17.05 7.82 -6.11
CA ILE A 159 16.40 8.50 -7.25
C ILE A 159 17.27 9.65 -7.75
N HIS A 160 17.81 10.46 -6.84
CA HIS A 160 18.67 11.59 -7.23
C HIS A 160 19.94 11.11 -7.92
N TRP A 161 20.65 10.13 -7.33
CA TRP A 161 21.99 9.72 -7.78
C TRP A 161 21.97 8.83 -9.01
N PHE A 162 21.01 7.88 -9.05
CA PHE A 162 20.98 6.86 -10.11
C PHE A 162 20.05 7.20 -11.27
N ILE A 163 19.06 8.06 -11.06
CA ILE A 163 18.11 8.45 -12.11
C ILE A 163 18.30 9.90 -12.51
N LEU A 164 18.12 10.82 -11.56
CA LEU A 164 18.06 12.24 -11.89
C LEU A 164 19.40 12.78 -12.38
N LEU A 165 20.49 12.48 -11.71
CA LEU A 165 21.82 12.96 -12.05
C LEU A 165 22.31 12.47 -13.43
N PRO A 166 22.19 11.19 -13.83
CA PRO A 166 22.50 10.73 -15.18
C PRO A 166 21.65 11.39 -16.26
N ILE A 167 20.34 11.56 -16.00
CA ILE A 167 19.43 12.23 -16.93
C ILE A 167 19.83 13.70 -17.12
N ILE A 168 20.05 14.43 -16.03
CA ILE A 168 20.47 15.83 -16.10
C ILE A 168 21.79 15.97 -16.85
N ARG A 169 22.77 15.10 -16.58
CA ARG A 169 24.04 15.10 -17.32
C ARG A 169 23.85 14.86 -18.81
N GLU A 170 22.95 13.95 -19.16
CA GLU A 170 22.69 13.64 -20.56
C GLU A 170 21.92 14.77 -21.26
N ILE A 171 20.93 15.38 -20.58
CA ILE A 171 20.23 16.58 -21.10
C ILE A 171 21.21 17.74 -21.32
N LYS A 172 22.15 17.97 -20.39
CA LYS A 172 23.20 18.97 -20.57
C LYS A 172 24.07 18.67 -21.80
N ASN A 173 24.38 17.40 -22.07
CA ASN A 173 25.10 17.00 -23.27
C ASN A 173 24.28 17.26 -24.55
N TRP A 174 22.96 16.95 -24.52
CA TRP A 174 22.06 17.24 -25.63
C TRP A 174 21.98 18.75 -25.91
N TYR A 175 21.93 19.57 -24.85
CA TYR A 175 21.94 21.01 -25.00
C TYR A 175 23.24 21.53 -25.68
N LYS A 176 24.39 20.92 -25.36
CA LYS A 176 25.66 21.25 -26.07
C LYS A 176 25.63 20.87 -27.54
N LEU A 177 24.92 19.79 -27.88
CA LEU A 177 24.79 19.27 -29.25
C LEU A 177 23.64 19.92 -30.03
N LYS A 178 22.93 20.92 -29.45
CA LYS A 178 21.75 21.54 -30.08
C LYS A 178 21.98 22.09 -31.48
N THR A 179 23.18 22.57 -31.77
CA THR A 179 23.56 23.10 -33.10
C THR A 179 23.73 22.02 -34.17
N GLU A 180 24.00 20.79 -33.74
CA GLU A 180 24.15 19.62 -34.61
C GLU A 180 22.88 18.86 -34.86
N ILE A 181 21.85 19.06 -33.97
CA ILE A 181 20.55 18.42 -34.09
C ILE A 181 19.80 19.03 -35.27
N ARG A 182 19.71 18.28 -36.35
CA ARG A 182 18.95 18.66 -37.56
C ARG A 182 17.52 18.09 -37.47
N PHE A 183 16.59 18.74 -38.19
CA PHE A 183 15.18 18.30 -38.24
C PHE A 183 15.04 17.12 -39.22
N ASN A 184 15.65 16.00 -38.89
CA ASN A 184 15.65 14.75 -39.66
C ASN A 184 14.48 13.81 -39.23
N LYS A 185 14.37 12.64 -39.87
CA LYS A 185 13.32 11.64 -39.61
C LYS A 185 13.32 11.16 -38.15
N GLN A 186 14.48 10.97 -37.55
CA GLN A 186 14.63 10.52 -36.15
C GLN A 186 14.16 11.59 -35.17
N THR A 187 14.56 12.83 -35.35
CA THR A 187 14.16 13.97 -34.51
C THR A 187 12.66 14.21 -34.58
N LYS A 188 12.05 14.12 -35.79
CA LYS A 188 10.59 14.21 -35.94
C LYS A 188 9.86 13.11 -35.16
N ARG A 189 10.31 11.86 -35.28
CA ARG A 189 9.77 10.72 -34.55
C ARG A 189 9.85 10.93 -33.04
N THR A 190 11.00 11.36 -32.55
CA THR A 190 11.23 11.64 -31.13
C THR A 190 10.29 12.74 -30.63
N LEU A 191 10.14 13.83 -31.39
CA LEU A 191 9.21 14.91 -31.05
C LEU A 191 7.76 14.41 -30.95
N ILE A 192 7.32 13.62 -31.92
CA ILE A 192 6.00 13.02 -31.91
C ILE A 192 5.79 12.13 -30.68
N ILE A 193 6.78 11.29 -30.35
CA ILE A 193 6.71 10.41 -29.16
C ILE A 193 6.61 11.24 -27.89
N ILE A 194 7.43 12.28 -27.74
CA ILE A 194 7.40 13.16 -26.56
C ILE A 194 6.04 13.87 -26.46
N LEU A 195 5.53 14.41 -27.57
CA LEU A 195 4.22 15.09 -27.60
C LEU A 195 3.08 14.13 -27.26
N SER A 196 3.12 12.91 -27.81
CA SER A 196 2.13 11.87 -27.48
C SER A 196 2.19 11.49 -26.01
N LEU A 197 3.38 11.34 -25.42
CA LEU A 197 3.54 11.02 -24.01
C LEU A 197 3.00 12.15 -23.12
N LEU A 198 3.31 13.41 -23.46
CA LEU A 198 2.75 14.57 -22.79
C LEU A 198 1.22 14.61 -22.90
N MET A 199 0.68 14.35 -24.08
CA MET A 199 -0.77 14.30 -24.30
C MET A 199 -1.42 13.23 -23.41
N ILE A 200 -0.82 12.03 -23.31
CA ILE A 200 -1.31 10.94 -22.44
C ILE A 200 -1.26 11.35 -20.97
N LEU A 201 -0.22 12.06 -20.54
CA LEU A 201 -0.07 12.53 -19.17
C LEU A 201 -1.16 13.52 -18.75
N PHE A 202 -1.61 14.39 -19.70
CA PHE A 202 -2.65 15.37 -19.46
C PHE A 202 -4.08 14.85 -19.72
N LEU A 203 -4.25 13.62 -20.21
CA LEU A 203 -5.57 13.01 -20.33
C LEU A 203 -6.16 12.78 -18.92
N PRO A 204 -7.41 13.21 -18.68
CA PRO A 204 -8.06 12.96 -17.39
C PRO A 204 -8.41 11.47 -17.28
N TRP A 205 -7.58 10.73 -16.61
CA TRP A 205 -7.86 9.32 -16.29
C TRP A 205 -8.98 9.26 -15.26
N LYS A 206 -10.15 8.77 -15.66
CA LYS A 206 -11.25 8.52 -14.73
C LYS A 206 -10.83 7.39 -13.78
N SER A 207 -10.41 7.74 -12.60
CA SER A 207 -10.19 6.79 -11.52
C SER A 207 -11.49 6.66 -10.71
N SER A 208 -12.13 5.51 -10.74
CA SER A 208 -13.24 5.20 -9.84
C SER A 208 -12.69 4.64 -8.53
N LEU A 209 -12.78 5.43 -7.48
CA LEU A 209 -12.46 4.98 -6.15
C LEU A 209 -13.70 4.28 -5.57
N LYS A 210 -13.65 2.97 -5.36
CA LYS A 210 -14.70 2.24 -4.63
C LYS A 210 -14.46 2.43 -3.14
N ILE A 211 -15.18 3.36 -2.53
CA ILE A 211 -15.16 3.55 -1.08
C ILE A 211 -16.35 2.78 -0.51
N PRO A 212 -16.16 1.87 0.45
CA PRO A 212 -17.27 1.28 1.16
C PRO A 212 -17.97 2.40 1.94
N ALA A 213 -19.20 2.72 1.58
CA ALA A 213 -20.02 3.70 2.27
C ALA A 213 -21.30 3.04 2.76
N VAL A 214 -21.68 3.33 4.00
CA VAL A 214 -22.96 2.97 4.55
C VAL A 214 -23.86 4.18 4.43
N TYR A 215 -24.96 4.05 3.69
CA TYR A 215 -25.97 5.09 3.62
C TYR A 215 -26.78 5.07 4.92
N VAL A 216 -26.64 6.11 5.72
CA VAL A 216 -27.38 6.29 6.96
C VAL A 216 -28.28 7.51 6.79
N SER A 217 -29.56 7.38 7.16
CA SER A 217 -30.47 8.53 7.14
C SER A 217 -29.96 9.60 8.11
N GLU A 218 -29.88 10.84 7.66
CA GLU A 218 -29.47 11.99 8.49
C GLU A 218 -30.44 12.25 9.63
N LYS A 219 -31.72 11.96 9.41
CA LYS A 219 -32.79 12.08 10.41
C LYS A 219 -33.54 10.76 10.53
N TYR A 220 -33.33 10.08 11.62
CA TYR A 220 -34.15 8.94 12.00
C TYR A 220 -34.69 9.14 13.41
N SER A 221 -35.93 8.75 13.63
CA SER A 221 -36.55 8.77 14.94
C SER A 221 -36.83 7.34 15.40
N LYS A 222 -36.36 6.99 16.56
CA LYS A 222 -36.71 5.72 17.19
C LYS A 222 -38.00 5.92 17.98
N VAL A 223 -39.04 5.19 17.64
CA VAL A 223 -40.29 5.19 18.37
C VAL A 223 -40.27 4.04 19.38
N PHE A 224 -40.42 4.39 20.64
CA PHE A 224 -40.43 3.43 21.74
C PHE A 224 -41.87 3.29 22.30
N ALA A 225 -42.26 2.10 22.73
CA ALA A 225 -43.49 1.92 23.46
C ALA A 225 -43.38 2.66 24.81
N PRO A 226 -44.35 3.53 25.17
CA PRO A 226 -44.31 4.31 26.40
C PRO A 226 -44.45 3.44 27.65
N TYR A 227 -45.06 2.27 27.53
CA TYR A 227 -45.26 1.31 28.61
C TYR A 227 -45.00 -0.12 28.13
N PRO A 228 -44.76 -1.08 29.03
CA PRO A 228 -44.71 -2.48 28.69
C PRO A 228 -46.06 -2.91 28.06
N SER A 229 -46.01 -3.23 26.79
CA SER A 229 -47.20 -3.49 25.99
C SER A 229 -46.97 -4.56 24.94
N LYS A 230 -48.04 -5.19 24.48
CA LYS A 230 -48.06 -6.13 23.38
C LYS A 230 -48.55 -5.41 22.14
N ILE A 231 -47.98 -5.76 20.99
CA ILE A 231 -48.43 -5.25 19.68
C ILE A 231 -49.80 -5.92 19.41
N LYS A 232 -50.82 -5.11 19.22
CA LYS A 232 -52.15 -5.57 18.83
C LYS A 232 -52.28 -5.60 17.31
N ASN A 233 -51.97 -4.48 16.66
CA ASN A 233 -52.01 -4.35 15.22
C ASN A 233 -50.83 -3.51 14.74
N ILE A 234 -50.29 -3.84 13.55
CA ILE A 234 -49.33 -3.02 12.83
C ILE A 234 -50.10 -2.40 11.65
N LEU A 235 -50.17 -1.06 11.62
CA LEU A 235 -50.99 -0.32 10.67
C LEU A 235 -50.24 0.13 9.44
N VAL A 236 -48.89 -0.03 9.41
CA VAL A 236 -48.02 0.39 8.34
C VAL A 236 -47.03 -0.72 7.96
N ASN A 237 -46.64 -0.81 6.71
CA ASN A 237 -45.66 -1.75 6.24
C ASN A 237 -44.27 -1.11 6.16
N LYS A 238 -43.26 -1.97 5.97
CA LYS A 238 -41.91 -1.50 5.71
C LYS A 238 -41.90 -0.69 4.41
N ASP A 239 -41.19 0.44 4.43
CA ASP A 239 -41.02 1.38 3.32
C ASP A 239 -42.27 2.23 2.98
N ASP A 240 -43.33 2.19 3.78
CA ASP A 240 -44.49 3.09 3.63
C ASP A 240 -44.10 4.54 3.98
N VAL A 241 -44.65 5.48 3.25
CA VAL A 241 -44.56 6.91 3.56
C VAL A 241 -45.62 7.28 4.57
N VAL A 242 -45.22 7.81 5.72
CA VAL A 242 -46.13 8.15 6.84
C VAL A 242 -46.15 9.65 7.09
N GLU A 243 -47.31 10.17 7.47
CA GLU A 243 -47.49 11.58 7.81
C GLU A 243 -47.28 11.84 9.30
N LYS A 244 -47.04 13.12 9.65
CA LYS A 244 -46.91 13.51 11.04
C LYS A 244 -48.22 13.31 11.82
N GLY A 245 -48.17 12.45 12.86
CA GLY A 245 -49.34 12.12 13.68
C GLY A 245 -50.11 10.90 13.20
N GLN A 246 -49.65 10.22 12.15
CA GLN A 246 -50.25 8.97 11.70
C GLN A 246 -49.97 7.84 12.70
N GLU A 247 -51.00 7.06 12.98
CA GLU A 247 -50.90 5.86 13.84
C GLU A 247 -50.10 4.78 13.11
N LEU A 248 -49.03 4.31 13.73
CA LEU A 248 -48.14 3.30 13.17
C LEU A 248 -48.40 1.90 13.69
N ILE A 249 -48.65 1.81 15.02
CA ILE A 249 -48.80 0.55 15.73
C ILE A 249 -49.82 0.74 16.84
N GLU A 250 -50.79 -0.16 16.93
CA GLU A 250 -51.73 -0.23 18.04
C GLU A 250 -51.15 -1.16 19.12
N LEU A 251 -50.98 -0.59 20.31
CA LEU A 251 -50.42 -1.31 21.45
C LEU A 251 -51.54 -1.71 22.44
N TYR A 252 -51.38 -2.85 23.04
CA TYR A 252 -52.28 -3.35 24.11
C TYR A 252 -51.46 -3.63 25.38
N SER A 253 -51.85 -2.97 26.47
CA SER A 253 -51.22 -3.18 27.77
C SER A 253 -52.22 -3.77 28.75
N PRO A 254 -52.13 -5.08 29.07
CA PRO A 254 -53.03 -5.74 30.02
C PRO A 254 -52.97 -5.15 31.43
N ASP A 255 -51.83 -4.59 31.80
CA ASP A 255 -51.62 -4.02 33.13
C ASP A 255 -52.32 -2.66 33.22
N LEU A 256 -52.23 -1.84 32.20
CA LEU A 256 -52.92 -0.55 32.11
C LEU A 256 -54.46 -0.74 32.12
N ASP A 257 -54.92 -1.73 31.35
CA ASP A 257 -56.36 -2.05 31.35
C ASP A 257 -56.89 -2.51 32.70
N ARG A 258 -56.11 -3.33 33.42
CA ARG A 258 -56.43 -3.73 34.80
C ARG A 258 -56.44 -2.53 35.73
N GLU A 259 -55.50 -1.62 35.59
CA GLU A 259 -55.45 -0.42 36.42
C GLU A 259 -56.64 0.51 36.15
N ILE A 260 -56.93 0.79 34.90
CA ILE A 260 -58.09 1.56 34.46
C ILE A 260 -59.38 0.92 35.00
N PHE A 261 -59.52 -0.40 34.89
CA PHE A 261 -60.69 -1.11 35.45
C PHE A 261 -60.76 -0.98 36.95
N SER A 262 -59.64 -1.10 37.65
CA SER A 262 -59.64 -0.97 39.14
C SER A 262 -60.04 0.44 39.62
N ILE A 263 -59.50 1.48 38.91
CA ILE A 263 -59.81 2.88 39.19
C ILE A 263 -61.28 3.17 38.89
N ARG A 264 -61.78 2.74 37.74
CA ARG A 264 -63.23 2.88 37.43
C ARG A 264 -64.14 2.24 38.46
N ARG A 265 -63.75 1.05 38.93
CA ARG A 265 -64.50 0.34 40.03
C ARG A 265 -64.44 1.11 41.31
N LYS A 266 -63.30 1.68 41.71
CA LYS A 266 -63.17 2.53 42.90
C LYS A 266 -64.02 3.78 42.78
N ILE A 267 -64.01 4.45 41.63
CA ILE A 267 -64.86 5.62 41.33
C ILE A 267 -66.35 5.26 41.51
N GLN A 268 -66.78 4.13 40.95
CA GLN A 268 -68.17 3.67 41.05
C GLN A 268 -68.58 3.34 42.48
N LEU A 269 -67.72 2.67 43.26
CA LEU A 269 -67.93 2.39 44.64
C LEU A 269 -68.02 3.66 45.51
N THR A 270 -67.11 4.62 45.25
CA THR A 270 -67.10 5.92 45.95
C THR A 270 -68.34 6.73 45.63
N LYS A 271 -68.78 6.79 44.35
CA LYS A 271 -70.04 7.42 43.97
C LYS A 271 -71.25 6.78 44.68
N THR A 272 -71.27 5.44 44.79
CA THR A 272 -72.34 4.74 45.45
C THR A 272 -72.40 5.02 47.00
N LYS A 273 -71.21 5.13 47.62
CA LYS A 273 -71.07 5.52 49.01
C LYS A 273 -71.55 6.97 49.24
N ILE A 274 -71.19 7.89 48.41
CA ILE A 274 -71.64 9.29 48.46
C ILE A 274 -73.15 9.35 48.36
N ASN A 275 -73.76 8.66 47.40
CA ASN A 275 -75.22 8.61 47.23
C ASN A 275 -75.99 8.00 48.42
N ARG A 276 -75.36 7.06 49.09
CA ARG A 276 -75.98 6.48 50.35
C ARG A 276 -75.91 7.48 51.51
N LEU A 277 -74.74 8.15 51.67
CA LEU A 277 -74.58 9.14 52.75
C LEU A 277 -75.38 10.41 52.50
N SER A 278 -75.58 10.84 51.27
CA SER A 278 -76.43 11.99 50.95
C SER A 278 -77.93 11.78 51.36
N LYS A 279 -78.36 10.50 51.49
CA LYS A 279 -79.73 10.15 51.91
C LYS A 279 -79.84 9.94 53.41
N SER A 280 -78.70 9.97 54.14
CA SER A 280 -78.65 9.76 55.61
C SER A 280 -78.18 11.07 56.26
N ALA A 281 -79.07 11.84 56.84
CA ALA A 281 -78.75 13.12 57.48
C ALA A 281 -77.88 12.86 58.71
N GLY A 282 -76.56 13.10 58.68
CA GLY A 282 -75.75 13.07 59.89
C GLY A 282 -74.26 13.03 59.81
N ASN A 283 -73.60 12.88 58.64
CA ASN A 283 -72.11 12.77 58.55
C ASN A 283 -71.51 13.64 57.42
N MET A 284 -71.58 14.93 57.58
CA MET A 284 -71.08 15.90 56.63
C MET A 284 -69.55 15.76 56.38
N ASP A 285 -68.77 15.46 57.43
CA ASP A 285 -67.31 15.30 57.29
C ASP A 285 -66.93 14.07 56.46
N GLN A 286 -67.65 12.96 56.60
CA GLN A 286 -67.44 11.77 55.79
C GLN A 286 -67.90 11.99 54.34
N PHE A 287 -68.88 12.78 54.07
CA PHE A 287 -69.34 13.16 52.75
C PHE A 287 -68.27 14.00 52.01
N LEU A 288 -67.71 15.02 52.70
CA LEU A 288 -66.65 15.86 52.14
C LEU A 288 -65.35 15.06 51.81
N THR A 289 -64.94 14.17 52.72
CA THR A 289 -63.77 13.30 52.52
C THR A 289 -63.94 12.37 51.35
N LEU A 290 -65.13 11.78 51.17
CA LEU A 290 -65.40 10.91 50.00
C LEU A 290 -65.48 11.71 48.69
N GLN A 291 -65.98 12.96 48.77
CA GLN A 291 -66.01 13.83 47.61
C GLN A 291 -64.60 14.25 47.15
N GLN A 292 -63.68 14.53 48.08
CA GLN A 292 -62.26 14.77 47.79
C GLN A 292 -61.56 13.53 47.20
N SER A 293 -61.85 12.36 47.78
CA SER A 293 -61.29 11.10 47.24
C SER A 293 -61.84 10.74 45.87
N LEU A 294 -63.04 11.13 45.50
CA LEU A 294 -63.58 10.96 44.17
C LEU A 294 -62.88 11.85 43.14
N ILE A 295 -62.63 13.10 43.54
CA ILE A 295 -61.88 14.05 42.66
C ILE A 295 -60.47 13.52 42.42
N ALA A 296 -59.76 13.04 43.44
CA ALA A 296 -58.45 12.45 43.33
C ALA A 296 -58.44 11.24 42.39
N LEU A 297 -59.37 10.31 42.54
CA LEU A 297 -59.49 9.14 41.65
C LEU A 297 -59.90 9.49 40.19
N GLN A 298 -60.49 10.64 39.96
CA GLN A 298 -60.83 11.11 38.59
C GLN A 298 -59.67 11.81 37.92
N SER A 299 -58.65 12.22 38.70
CA SER A 299 -57.38 12.84 38.14
C SER A 299 -56.31 11.82 37.89
N GLU A 300 -56.39 10.60 38.41
CA GLU A 300 -55.57 9.45 38.06
C GLU A 300 -56.02 8.85 36.70
#